data_647ab435ded37cbddad2fd8586ae58e6
#
_entry.id   647ab435ded37cbddad2fd8586ae58e6
#
_cell.length_a   1.000
_cell.length_b   1.000
_cell.length_c   1.000
_cell.angle_alpha   90.00
_cell.angle_beta   90.00
_cell.angle_gamma   90.00
#
_symmetry.space_group_name_H-M   'P 1'
#
loop_
_entity.id
_entity.type
_entity.pdbx_description
1 polymer ?
#
loop_
_entity_poly.entity_id
_entity_poly.type
_entity_poly.pdbx_seq_one_letter_code
_entity_poly.pdbx_strand_id
1 'polypeptide(L)'
;MKLREWNARLHGLVVFRSLLDDPVVAKLLDLTDRMEAGAPGYGPVCDAAAQFEAALFEHTTNWGSYLSAAVLEAETVCVRQAASGTLAPALQTALDSELTFLQALCGLTLDELLAAAGSAAGQAQELAFLPRWETSGIDLPAAYAQRMSEVGKKGYGMFAKHHVFTVENGHLVPVKYPDPQRLSELPGYEKEREKVIANTKALLAGMPANNVLLYGDAGTGKSSAVKAIANEFAPEGLRLVEVKKNQLYQIPDLMDKLAANPLKFILFIDDLSFTANDDNFA
;
A
#
# COMPACT_ATOMS: atom_id res chain seq x y z
N MET A 1 14.81 -24.86 -7.99
CA MET A 1 13.54 -25.10 -8.73
C MET A 1 13.83 -25.17 -10.23
N LYS A 2 13.03 -25.95 -11.01
CA LYS A 2 13.08 -25.92 -12.49
C LYS A 2 12.33 -24.70 -13.00
N LEU A 3 12.67 -24.21 -14.19
CA LEU A 3 12.01 -23.04 -14.80
C LEU A 3 10.48 -23.17 -14.83
N ARG A 4 9.99 -24.33 -15.30
CA ARG A 4 8.55 -24.63 -15.34
C ARG A 4 7.86 -24.51 -13.97
N GLU A 5 8.57 -24.79 -12.90
CA GLU A 5 8.03 -24.67 -11.54
C GLU A 5 7.97 -23.20 -11.10
N TRP A 6 8.98 -22.39 -11.44
CA TRP A 6 8.95 -20.95 -11.21
C TRP A 6 7.77 -20.30 -11.93
N ASN A 7 7.65 -20.59 -13.22
CA ASN A 7 6.59 -20.05 -14.06
C ASN A 7 5.20 -20.48 -13.55
N ALA A 8 4.99 -21.76 -13.30
CA ALA A 8 3.70 -22.26 -12.81
C ALA A 8 3.31 -21.67 -11.45
N ARG A 9 4.25 -21.45 -10.54
CA ARG A 9 3.97 -20.82 -9.25
C ARG A 9 3.68 -19.33 -9.35
N LEU A 10 4.34 -18.60 -10.25
CA LEU A 10 4.02 -17.21 -10.55
C LEU A 10 2.58 -17.08 -11.08
N HIS A 11 2.23 -17.86 -12.10
CA HIS A 11 0.85 -17.91 -12.62
C HIS A 11 -0.17 -18.38 -11.59
N GLY A 12 0.25 -19.19 -10.62
CA GLY A 12 -0.57 -19.81 -9.58
C GLY A 12 -0.80 -18.95 -8.33
N LEU A 13 -0.29 -17.72 -8.28
CA LEU A 13 -0.54 -16.81 -7.15
C LEU A 13 -2.04 -16.53 -6.99
N VAL A 14 -2.57 -16.72 -5.79
CA VAL A 14 -3.97 -16.53 -5.40
C VAL A 14 -4.08 -15.38 -4.41
N VAL A 15 -3.33 -15.43 -3.30
CA VAL A 15 -3.32 -14.39 -2.26
C VAL A 15 -2.69 -13.12 -2.80
N PHE A 16 -1.52 -13.26 -3.42
CA PHE A 16 -0.77 -12.15 -4.01
C PHE A 16 -1.02 -11.98 -5.51
N ARG A 17 -2.24 -12.30 -5.96
CA ARG A 17 -2.59 -12.23 -7.39
C ARG A 17 -2.35 -10.85 -8.02
N SER A 18 -2.57 -9.78 -7.26
CA SER A 18 -2.36 -8.40 -7.72
C SER A 18 -0.90 -8.06 -8.04
N LEU A 19 0.08 -8.86 -7.57
CA LEU A 19 1.48 -8.68 -7.96
C LEU A 19 1.70 -8.91 -9.46
N LEU A 20 0.84 -9.69 -10.12
CA LEU A 20 0.96 -9.92 -11.57
C LEU A 20 0.58 -8.69 -12.40
N ASP A 21 -0.11 -7.72 -11.80
CA ASP A 21 -0.45 -6.43 -12.40
C ASP A 21 0.66 -5.38 -12.14
N ASP A 22 1.65 -5.70 -11.29
CA ASP A 22 2.82 -4.85 -11.06
C ASP A 22 3.69 -4.82 -12.33
N PRO A 23 4.07 -3.64 -12.84
CA PRO A 23 4.76 -3.51 -14.11
C PRO A 23 6.12 -4.24 -14.16
N VAL A 24 6.83 -4.34 -13.04
CA VAL A 24 8.14 -5.04 -12.97
C VAL A 24 7.91 -6.55 -12.87
N VAL A 25 7.00 -6.99 -12.00
CA VAL A 25 6.67 -8.43 -11.84
C VAL A 25 6.11 -9.00 -13.14
N ALA A 26 5.27 -8.25 -13.86
CA ALA A 26 4.74 -8.66 -15.17
C ALA A 26 5.86 -8.88 -16.21
N LYS A 27 6.95 -8.10 -16.16
CA LYS A 27 8.11 -8.30 -17.05
C LYS A 27 8.91 -9.55 -16.67
N LEU A 28 9.04 -9.86 -15.37
CA LEU A 28 9.63 -11.12 -14.93
C LEU A 28 8.79 -12.33 -15.39
N LEU A 29 7.47 -12.21 -15.31
CA LEU A 29 6.56 -13.26 -15.81
C LEU A 29 6.73 -13.47 -17.32
N ASP A 30 6.75 -12.40 -18.13
CA ASP A 30 6.99 -12.48 -19.59
C ASP A 30 8.36 -13.13 -19.89
N LEU A 31 9.39 -12.81 -19.10
CA LEU A 31 10.71 -13.45 -19.24
C LEU A 31 10.62 -14.96 -19.00
N THR A 32 9.99 -15.39 -17.91
CA THR A 32 9.83 -16.82 -17.60
C THR A 32 8.97 -17.56 -18.62
N ASP A 33 7.92 -16.92 -19.13
CA ASP A 33 7.05 -17.47 -20.20
C ASP A 33 7.83 -17.70 -21.49
N ARG A 34 8.61 -16.72 -21.94
CA ARG A 34 9.44 -16.84 -23.17
C ARG A 34 10.54 -17.89 -23.03
N MET A 35 11.14 -17.97 -21.85
CA MET A 35 12.14 -19.02 -21.57
C MET A 35 11.50 -20.41 -21.59
N GLU A 36 10.29 -20.60 -21.03
CA GLU A 36 9.59 -21.89 -21.02
C GLU A 36 9.10 -22.28 -22.42
N ALA A 37 8.63 -21.32 -23.21
CA ALA A 37 8.18 -21.55 -24.59
C ALA A 37 9.32 -22.06 -25.50
N GLY A 38 10.58 -21.98 -25.07
CA GLY A 38 11.72 -22.44 -25.86
C GLY A 38 11.86 -21.68 -27.16
N ALA A 39 11.61 -20.37 -27.15
CA ALA A 39 11.67 -19.53 -28.34
C ALA A 39 12.97 -19.76 -29.11
N PRO A 40 12.94 -19.97 -30.43
CA PRO A 40 14.14 -20.20 -31.20
C PRO A 40 15.02 -18.94 -31.22
N GLY A 41 16.25 -19.11 -30.73
CA GLY A 41 17.25 -18.03 -30.66
C GLY A 41 17.22 -17.21 -29.38
N TYR A 42 18.27 -16.41 -29.18
CA TYR A 42 18.47 -15.61 -27.94
C TYR A 42 17.67 -14.32 -27.92
N GLY A 43 17.28 -13.79 -29.07
CA GLY A 43 16.66 -12.47 -29.19
C GLY A 43 15.45 -12.28 -28.27
N PRO A 44 14.46 -13.18 -28.27
CA PRO A 44 13.27 -13.02 -27.45
C PRO A 44 13.54 -13.07 -25.93
N VAL A 45 14.48 -13.93 -25.48
CA VAL A 45 14.87 -14.04 -24.07
C VAL A 45 15.73 -12.83 -23.65
N CYS A 46 16.66 -12.42 -24.51
CA CYS A 46 17.47 -11.23 -24.29
C CYS A 46 16.60 -9.97 -24.18
N ASP A 47 15.65 -9.79 -25.09
CA ASP A 47 14.72 -8.66 -25.08
C ASP A 47 13.87 -8.64 -23.81
N ALA A 48 13.33 -9.78 -23.39
CA ALA A 48 12.54 -9.89 -22.17
C ALA A 48 13.35 -9.62 -20.90
N ALA A 49 14.60 -10.13 -20.82
CA ALA A 49 15.52 -9.86 -19.72
C ALA A 49 15.87 -8.36 -19.65
N ALA A 50 16.20 -7.75 -20.78
CA ALA A 50 16.46 -6.32 -20.84
C ALA A 50 15.25 -5.45 -20.46
N GLN A 51 14.02 -5.86 -20.84
CA GLN A 51 12.79 -5.17 -20.45
C GLN A 51 12.52 -5.28 -18.96
N PHE A 52 12.79 -6.45 -18.34
CA PHE A 52 12.67 -6.61 -16.91
C PHE A 52 13.67 -5.74 -16.16
N GLU A 53 14.95 -5.78 -16.56
CA GLU A 53 16.01 -4.95 -15.94
C GLU A 53 15.71 -3.45 -16.09
N ALA A 54 15.29 -3.01 -17.27
CA ALA A 54 14.93 -1.61 -17.50
C ALA A 54 13.80 -1.17 -16.59
N ALA A 55 12.73 -1.97 -16.46
CA ALA A 55 11.61 -1.66 -15.57
C ALA A 55 12.04 -1.64 -14.11
N LEU A 56 12.88 -2.59 -13.66
CA LEU A 56 13.39 -2.63 -12.31
C LEU A 56 14.28 -1.43 -11.99
N PHE A 57 15.18 -1.07 -12.90
CA PHE A 57 16.17 -0.01 -12.71
C PHE A 57 15.57 1.40 -12.70
N GLU A 58 14.34 1.57 -13.15
CA GLU A 58 13.58 2.81 -12.91
C GLU A 58 13.30 3.03 -11.42
N HIS A 59 13.34 1.96 -10.60
CA HIS A 59 13.03 2.00 -9.16
C HIS A 59 14.26 1.70 -8.29
N THR A 60 14.98 0.62 -8.60
CA THR A 60 16.14 0.12 -7.83
C THR A 60 16.92 -0.90 -8.66
N THR A 61 18.19 -1.14 -8.33
CA THR A 61 18.98 -2.27 -8.89
C THR A 61 18.73 -3.60 -8.16
N ASN A 62 18.04 -3.56 -7.01
CA ASN A 62 17.86 -4.73 -6.16
C ASN A 62 16.44 -5.31 -6.27
N TRP A 63 16.32 -6.43 -6.96
CA TRP A 63 15.08 -7.15 -7.14
C TRP A 63 14.43 -7.63 -5.83
N GLY A 64 15.24 -8.18 -4.92
CA GLY A 64 14.72 -8.68 -3.64
C GLY A 64 14.10 -7.58 -2.80
N SER A 65 14.69 -6.39 -2.78
CA SER A 65 14.14 -5.21 -2.12
C SER A 65 12.85 -4.73 -2.78
N TYR A 66 12.81 -4.71 -4.12
CA TYR A 66 11.62 -4.31 -4.88
C TYR A 66 10.44 -5.24 -4.58
N LEU A 67 10.64 -6.55 -4.80
CA LEU A 67 9.57 -7.54 -4.62
C LEU A 67 9.08 -7.59 -3.17
N SER A 68 9.99 -7.54 -2.19
CA SER A 68 9.57 -7.56 -0.79
C SER A 68 8.74 -6.33 -0.42
N ALA A 69 9.08 -5.15 -0.93
CA ALA A 69 8.26 -3.95 -0.73
C ALA A 69 6.87 -4.11 -1.37
N ALA A 70 6.81 -4.61 -2.61
CA ALA A 70 5.54 -4.86 -3.31
C ALA A 70 4.65 -5.86 -2.56
N VAL A 71 5.23 -6.94 -2.02
CA VAL A 71 4.51 -7.94 -1.20
C VAL A 71 3.98 -7.33 0.10
N LEU A 72 4.80 -6.56 0.80
CA LEU A 72 4.41 -5.94 2.08
C LEU A 72 3.36 -4.85 1.93
N GLU A 73 3.30 -4.21 0.76
CA GLU A 73 2.32 -3.17 0.43
C GLU A 73 1.04 -3.72 -0.20
N ALA A 74 1.05 -4.95 -0.69
CA ALA A 74 -0.08 -5.54 -1.40
C ALA A 74 -1.36 -5.55 -0.56
N GLU A 75 -2.46 -5.11 -1.17
CA GLU A 75 -3.79 -5.21 -0.60
C GLU A 75 -4.39 -6.60 -0.89
N THR A 76 -4.18 -7.53 0.01
CA THR A 76 -4.64 -8.91 -0.13
C THR A 76 -5.92 -9.20 0.67
N VAL A 77 -6.60 -10.28 0.32
CA VAL A 77 -7.73 -10.78 1.12
C VAL A 77 -7.28 -11.11 2.56
N CYS A 78 -6.06 -11.58 2.75
CA CYS A 78 -5.50 -11.89 4.07
C CYS A 78 -5.34 -10.63 4.92
N VAL A 79 -4.84 -9.52 4.35
CA VAL A 79 -4.74 -8.23 5.05
C VAL A 79 -6.10 -7.72 5.48
N ARG A 80 -7.11 -7.79 4.60
CA ARG A 80 -8.49 -7.35 4.93
C ARG A 80 -9.13 -8.22 5.99
N GLN A 81 -8.98 -9.54 5.93
CA GLN A 81 -9.54 -10.45 6.93
C GLN A 81 -8.81 -10.38 8.27
N ALA A 82 -7.49 -10.25 8.29
CA ALA A 82 -6.75 -10.09 9.54
C ALA A 82 -7.13 -8.81 10.29
N ALA A 83 -7.49 -7.76 9.58
CA ALA A 83 -8.00 -6.53 10.17
C ALA A 83 -9.34 -6.74 10.93
N SER A 84 -10.12 -7.75 10.54
CA SER A 84 -11.44 -8.08 11.12
C SER A 84 -11.44 -9.32 12.04
N GLY A 85 -10.32 -10.05 12.15
CA GLY A 85 -10.25 -11.26 12.98
C GLY A 85 -9.23 -12.31 12.52
N THR A 86 -9.55 -13.59 12.68
CA THR A 86 -8.69 -14.72 12.32
C THR A 86 -8.88 -15.11 10.85
N LEU A 87 -7.77 -15.43 10.18
CA LEU A 87 -7.81 -15.98 8.83
C LEU A 87 -8.42 -17.38 8.80
N ALA A 88 -9.18 -17.67 7.76
CA ALA A 88 -9.64 -19.04 7.49
C ALA A 88 -8.42 -19.97 7.25
N PRO A 89 -8.44 -21.23 7.75
CA PRO A 89 -7.29 -22.15 7.65
C PRO A 89 -6.77 -22.33 6.21
N ALA A 90 -7.66 -22.40 5.23
CA ALA A 90 -7.29 -22.51 3.83
C ALA A 90 -6.51 -21.31 3.31
N LEU A 91 -6.90 -20.09 3.72
CA LEU A 91 -6.20 -18.86 3.39
C LEU A 91 -4.84 -18.77 4.07
N GLN A 92 -4.75 -19.22 5.33
CA GLN A 92 -3.47 -19.27 6.05
C GLN A 92 -2.49 -20.21 5.32
N THR A 93 -2.95 -21.41 4.92
CA THR A 93 -2.11 -22.36 4.16
C THR A 93 -1.65 -21.77 2.82
N ALA A 94 -2.54 -21.11 2.09
CA ALA A 94 -2.19 -20.46 0.83
C ALA A 94 -1.17 -19.32 1.05
N LEU A 95 -1.40 -18.48 2.06
CA LEU A 95 -0.50 -17.39 2.43
C LEU A 95 0.91 -17.90 2.74
N ASP A 96 1.02 -18.91 3.60
CA ASP A 96 2.32 -19.48 4.02
C ASP A 96 3.06 -20.08 2.82
N SER A 97 2.34 -20.78 1.94
CA SER A 97 2.92 -21.36 0.71
C SER A 97 3.41 -20.27 -0.25
N GLU A 98 2.61 -19.23 -0.47
CA GLU A 98 2.99 -18.15 -1.39
C GLU A 98 4.11 -17.29 -0.82
N LEU A 99 4.12 -16.97 0.50
CA LEU A 99 5.23 -16.26 1.14
C LEU A 99 6.54 -17.05 1.03
N THR A 100 6.50 -18.38 1.22
CA THR A 100 7.69 -19.23 1.04
C THR A 100 8.22 -19.17 -0.40
N PHE A 101 7.31 -19.20 -1.38
CA PHE A 101 7.67 -19.06 -2.78
C PHE A 101 8.23 -17.66 -3.10
N LEU A 102 7.56 -16.59 -2.65
CA LEU A 102 7.98 -15.21 -2.86
C LEU A 102 9.31 -14.90 -2.17
N GLN A 103 9.58 -15.52 -1.00
CA GLN A 103 10.89 -15.48 -0.35
C GLN A 103 11.99 -16.03 -1.27
N ALA A 104 11.75 -17.20 -1.88
CA ALA A 104 12.72 -17.77 -2.82
C ALA A 104 12.85 -16.89 -4.08
N LEU A 105 11.74 -16.30 -4.54
CA LEU A 105 11.73 -15.40 -5.70
C LEU A 105 12.52 -14.11 -5.46
N CYS A 106 12.53 -13.56 -4.23
CA CYS A 106 13.36 -12.41 -3.86
C CYS A 106 14.86 -12.64 -4.08
N GLY A 107 15.32 -13.88 -3.94
CA GLY A 107 16.72 -14.25 -4.16
C GLY A 107 17.05 -14.65 -5.59
N LEU A 108 16.08 -14.68 -6.50
CA LEU A 108 16.26 -15.19 -7.85
C LEU A 108 17.14 -14.28 -8.72
N THR A 109 18.18 -14.87 -9.31
CA THR A 109 19.10 -14.19 -10.25
C THR A 109 18.86 -14.63 -11.68
N LEU A 110 19.33 -13.85 -12.66
CA LEU A 110 19.29 -14.24 -14.07
C LEU A 110 20.05 -15.55 -14.31
N ASP A 111 21.21 -15.72 -13.68
CA ASP A 111 22.03 -16.93 -13.86
C ASP A 111 21.31 -18.18 -13.32
N GLU A 112 20.58 -18.06 -12.21
CA GLU A 112 19.73 -19.15 -11.69
C GLU A 112 18.55 -19.47 -12.62
N LEU A 113 17.92 -18.47 -13.21
CA LEU A 113 16.87 -18.67 -14.21
C LEU A 113 17.41 -19.39 -15.45
N LEU A 114 18.55 -18.98 -15.97
CA LEU A 114 19.19 -19.60 -17.11
C LEU A 114 19.59 -21.06 -16.81
N ALA A 115 20.15 -21.30 -15.62
CA ALA A 115 20.46 -22.66 -15.16
C ALA A 115 19.19 -23.51 -15.01
N ALA A 116 18.10 -22.94 -14.47
CA ALA A 116 16.81 -23.64 -14.29
C ALA A 116 16.14 -24.01 -15.64
N ALA A 117 16.40 -23.23 -16.70
CA ALA A 117 15.95 -23.51 -18.05
C ALA A 117 16.70 -24.66 -18.74
N GLY A 118 17.74 -25.20 -18.09
CA GLY A 118 18.59 -26.20 -18.71
C GLY A 118 19.43 -25.63 -19.88
N SER A 119 19.58 -24.33 -19.89
CA SER A 119 20.34 -23.64 -20.92
C SER A 119 21.78 -24.08 -20.87
N ALA A 120 22.33 -24.52 -22.02
CA ALA A 120 23.72 -24.88 -22.12
C ALA A 120 24.61 -23.66 -21.74
N ALA A 121 25.79 -23.90 -21.20
CA ALA A 121 26.73 -22.85 -20.78
C ALA A 121 26.95 -21.77 -21.85
N GLY A 122 26.72 -22.06 -23.14
CA GLY A 122 26.73 -21.10 -24.24
C GLY A 122 25.66 -20.01 -24.15
N GLN A 123 24.46 -20.32 -23.65
CA GLN A 123 23.37 -19.30 -23.53
C GLN A 123 23.66 -18.29 -22.42
N ALA A 124 24.16 -18.73 -21.28
CA ALA A 124 24.57 -17.84 -20.21
C ALA A 124 25.70 -16.89 -20.66
N GLN A 125 26.61 -17.39 -21.49
CA GLN A 125 27.72 -16.59 -22.03
C GLN A 125 27.24 -15.57 -23.06
N GLU A 126 26.24 -15.87 -23.87
CA GLU A 126 25.68 -14.96 -24.86
C GLU A 126 24.89 -13.81 -24.24
N LEU A 127 24.31 -13.99 -23.05
CA LEU A 127 23.63 -12.94 -22.25
C LEU A 127 24.57 -12.27 -21.23
N ALA A 128 25.90 -12.55 -21.28
CA ALA A 128 26.85 -11.99 -20.31
C ALA A 128 27.03 -10.48 -20.42
N PHE A 129 26.63 -9.85 -21.53
CA PHE A 129 26.68 -8.40 -21.74
C PHE A 129 25.52 -7.65 -21.06
N LEU A 130 24.41 -8.35 -20.69
CA LEU A 130 23.33 -7.73 -19.94
C LEU A 130 23.79 -7.40 -18.52
N PRO A 131 23.34 -6.29 -17.94
CA PRO A 131 23.53 -6.03 -16.51
C PRO A 131 22.99 -7.18 -15.67
N ARG A 132 23.35 -7.22 -14.42
CA ARG A 132 22.81 -8.17 -13.45
C ARG A 132 22.12 -7.39 -12.34
N TRP A 133 20.85 -7.73 -12.10
CA TRP A 133 20.19 -7.19 -10.91
C TRP A 133 20.77 -7.80 -9.64
N GLU A 134 20.75 -7.01 -8.59
CA GLU A 134 21.12 -7.44 -7.25
C GLU A 134 19.95 -8.14 -6.55
N THR A 135 20.28 -8.96 -5.57
CA THR A 135 19.29 -9.57 -4.68
C THR A 135 19.67 -9.30 -3.22
N SER A 136 18.68 -9.16 -2.36
CA SER A 136 18.89 -9.03 -0.92
C SER A 136 18.18 -10.14 -0.18
N GLY A 137 18.85 -10.67 0.85
CA GLY A 137 18.22 -11.58 1.79
C GLY A 137 17.30 -10.82 2.73
N ILE A 138 16.01 -11.12 2.68
CA ILE A 138 15.02 -10.68 3.66
C ILE A 138 14.31 -11.91 4.18
N ASP A 139 13.98 -11.95 5.45
CA ASP A 139 12.99 -12.91 5.96
C ASP A 139 11.59 -12.37 5.69
N LEU A 140 11.08 -12.65 4.50
CA LEU A 140 9.80 -12.14 4.04
C LEU A 140 8.61 -12.64 4.88
N PRO A 141 8.53 -13.91 5.29
CA PRO A 141 7.50 -14.38 6.22
C PRO A 141 7.50 -13.62 7.55
N ALA A 142 8.66 -13.41 8.16
CA ALA A 142 8.77 -12.66 9.41
C ALA A 142 8.39 -11.18 9.22
N ALA A 143 8.88 -10.54 8.15
CA ALA A 143 8.54 -9.17 7.81
C ALA A 143 7.03 -9.00 7.54
N TYR A 144 6.41 -9.96 6.85
CA TYR A 144 4.97 -9.96 6.60
C TYR A 144 4.17 -10.16 7.90
N ALA A 145 4.57 -11.07 8.77
CA ALA A 145 3.93 -11.29 10.07
C ALA A 145 3.99 -10.01 10.93
N GLN A 146 5.14 -9.33 10.98
CA GLN A 146 5.27 -8.04 11.63
C GLN A 146 4.33 -7.00 11.00
N ARG A 147 4.31 -6.91 9.67
CA ARG A 147 3.43 -6.01 8.92
C ARG A 147 1.96 -6.24 9.24
N MET A 148 1.54 -7.52 9.37
CA MET A 148 0.18 -7.90 9.74
C MET A 148 -0.17 -7.47 11.17
N SER A 149 0.77 -7.56 12.12
CA SER A 149 0.56 -7.09 13.51
C SER A 149 0.39 -5.57 13.59
N GLU A 150 0.89 -4.83 12.62
CA GLU A 150 0.86 -3.36 12.57
C GLU A 150 -0.25 -2.80 11.66
N VAL A 151 -1.04 -3.66 11.02
CA VAL A 151 -2.05 -3.24 10.04
C VAL A 151 -3.08 -2.26 10.62
N GLY A 152 -3.41 -2.41 11.92
CA GLY A 152 -4.29 -1.50 12.64
C GLY A 152 -3.74 -0.08 12.83
N LYS A 153 -2.43 0.11 12.70
CA LYS A 153 -1.77 1.42 12.80
C LYS A 153 -1.29 1.95 11.45
N LYS A 154 -0.71 1.07 10.65
CA LYS A 154 -0.12 1.44 9.35
C LYS A 154 -1.12 1.40 8.19
N GLY A 155 -2.23 0.67 8.34
CA GLY A 155 -3.18 0.45 7.25
C GLY A 155 -2.62 -0.45 6.14
N TYR A 156 -3.30 -0.49 4.99
CA TYR A 156 -2.89 -1.22 3.79
C TYR A 156 -3.27 -0.42 2.54
N GLY A 157 -2.76 -0.83 1.37
CA GLY A 157 -3.00 -0.14 0.11
C GLY A 157 -2.60 1.34 0.19
N MET A 158 -3.45 2.23 -0.31
CA MET A 158 -3.19 3.67 -0.28
C MET A 158 -3.10 4.26 1.13
N PHE A 159 -3.74 3.63 2.12
CA PHE A 159 -3.71 4.10 3.52
C PHE A 159 -2.38 3.84 4.21
N ALA A 160 -1.57 2.90 3.70
CA ALA A 160 -0.21 2.68 4.19
C ALA A 160 0.76 3.79 3.74
N LYS A 161 0.51 4.37 2.57
CA LYS A 161 1.38 5.39 1.93
C LYS A 161 0.98 6.82 2.27
N HIS A 162 -0.31 7.04 2.51
CA HIS A 162 -0.88 8.38 2.71
C HIS A 162 -1.74 8.43 3.96
N HIS A 163 -1.78 9.60 4.58
CA HIS A 163 -2.59 9.83 5.79
C HIS A 163 -3.63 10.94 5.63
N VAL A 164 -3.58 11.70 4.53
CA VAL A 164 -4.58 12.70 4.18
C VAL A 164 -5.18 12.37 2.82
N PHE A 165 -6.49 12.42 2.74
CA PHE A 165 -7.29 12.11 1.56
C PHE A 165 -8.30 13.20 1.29
N THR A 166 -8.71 13.33 0.05
CA THR A 166 -9.89 14.10 -0.38
C THR A 166 -10.89 13.17 -1.09
N VAL A 167 -12.07 13.68 -1.34
CA VAL A 167 -13.11 12.95 -2.07
C VAL A 167 -13.23 13.52 -3.48
N GLU A 168 -13.12 12.66 -4.50
CA GLU A 168 -13.34 13.01 -5.90
C GLU A 168 -14.25 11.97 -6.54
N ASN A 169 -15.38 12.42 -7.09
CA ASN A 169 -16.37 11.54 -7.73
C ASN A 169 -16.80 10.32 -6.87
N GLY A 170 -16.94 10.51 -5.55
CA GLY A 170 -17.31 9.43 -4.62
C GLY A 170 -16.19 8.45 -4.27
N HIS A 171 -14.97 8.75 -4.67
CA HIS A 171 -13.78 7.96 -4.37
C HIS A 171 -12.79 8.75 -3.50
N LEU A 172 -12.09 8.04 -2.63
CA LEU A 172 -10.98 8.61 -1.86
C LEU A 172 -9.76 8.75 -2.77
N VAL A 173 -9.18 9.94 -2.76
CA VAL A 173 -7.95 10.26 -3.50
C VAL A 173 -6.90 10.75 -2.51
N PRO A 174 -5.68 10.20 -2.52
CA PRO A 174 -4.63 10.63 -1.60
C PRO A 174 -4.12 12.03 -1.96
N VAL A 175 -3.92 12.87 -0.94
CA VAL A 175 -3.26 14.15 -1.08
C VAL A 175 -1.75 13.92 -1.10
N LYS A 176 -1.11 14.17 -2.25
CA LYS A 176 0.34 13.92 -2.43
C LYS A 176 1.22 14.77 -1.51
N TYR A 177 0.82 16.02 -1.29
CA TYR A 177 1.59 17.00 -0.50
C TYR A 177 0.65 17.61 0.55
N PRO A 178 0.34 16.87 1.64
CA PRO A 178 -0.47 17.42 2.71
C PRO A 178 0.28 18.54 3.42
N ASP A 179 -0.48 19.47 3.99
CA ASP A 179 0.07 20.55 4.81
C ASP A 179 0.90 19.96 5.97
N PRO A 180 2.20 20.27 6.09
CA PRO A 180 3.10 19.65 7.07
C PRO A 180 2.95 20.22 8.49
N GLN A 181 1.90 21.00 8.78
CA GLN A 181 1.64 21.67 10.04
C GLN A 181 1.80 20.72 11.24
N ARG A 182 2.46 21.23 12.30
CA ARG A 182 2.66 20.49 13.56
C ARG A 182 1.94 21.16 14.71
N LEU A 183 1.54 20.38 15.71
CA LEU A 183 0.88 20.92 16.91
C LEU A 183 1.78 21.90 17.66
N SER A 184 3.09 21.68 17.68
CA SER A 184 4.08 22.56 18.32
C SER A 184 4.25 23.92 17.64
N GLU A 185 3.77 24.07 16.39
CA GLU A 185 3.89 25.31 15.60
C GLU A 185 2.65 26.21 15.72
N LEU A 186 1.61 25.74 16.41
CA LEU A 186 0.35 26.46 16.54
C LEU A 186 0.33 27.31 17.81
N PRO A 187 0.38 28.65 17.71
CA PRO A 187 0.31 29.52 18.88
C PRO A 187 -1.13 29.67 19.40
N GLY A 188 -1.28 29.74 20.70
CA GLY A 188 -2.56 30.02 21.37
C GLY A 188 -3.58 28.87 21.32
N TYR A 189 -4.69 29.05 21.98
CA TYR A 189 -5.83 28.10 22.01
C TYR A 189 -5.45 26.70 22.52
N GLU A 190 -4.47 26.56 23.41
CA GLU A 190 -3.95 25.28 23.92
C GLU A 190 -5.07 24.46 24.59
N LYS A 191 -5.91 25.12 25.42
CA LYS A 191 -7.01 24.46 26.16
C LYS A 191 -8.08 23.89 25.23
N GLU A 192 -8.43 24.62 24.18
CA GLU A 192 -9.40 24.20 23.18
C GLU A 192 -8.83 23.04 22.36
N ARG A 193 -7.57 23.14 21.97
CA ARG A 193 -6.84 22.12 21.23
C ARG A 193 -6.67 20.84 22.03
N GLU A 194 -6.36 20.93 23.33
CA GLU A 194 -6.27 19.78 24.23
C GLU A 194 -7.56 18.96 24.27
N LYS A 195 -8.73 19.61 24.20
CA LYS A 195 -10.03 18.90 24.14
C LYS A 195 -10.18 18.07 22.86
N VAL A 196 -9.77 18.65 21.72
CA VAL A 196 -9.79 17.94 20.43
C VAL A 196 -8.80 16.77 20.42
N ILE A 197 -7.59 16.99 20.95
CA ILE A 197 -6.58 15.96 21.10
C ILE A 197 -7.08 14.81 22.00
N ALA A 198 -7.67 15.14 23.14
CA ALA A 198 -8.21 14.13 24.06
C ALA A 198 -9.33 13.30 23.40
N ASN A 199 -10.22 13.92 22.64
CA ASN A 199 -11.27 13.26 21.88
C ASN A 199 -10.68 12.37 20.76
N THR A 200 -9.63 12.83 20.07
CA THR A 200 -8.92 12.05 19.05
C THR A 200 -8.21 10.83 19.66
N LYS A 201 -7.57 10.99 20.82
CA LYS A 201 -6.97 9.86 21.55
C LYS A 201 -8.00 8.84 21.99
N ALA A 202 -9.19 9.27 22.40
CA ALA A 202 -10.30 8.37 22.72
C ALA A 202 -10.73 7.56 21.48
N LEU A 203 -10.85 8.22 20.31
CA LEU A 203 -11.14 7.55 19.03
C LEU A 203 -10.09 6.48 18.70
N LEU A 204 -8.80 6.82 18.81
CA LEU A 204 -7.69 5.91 18.54
C LEU A 204 -7.67 4.71 19.50
N ALA A 205 -8.03 4.94 20.77
CA ALA A 205 -8.17 3.88 21.77
C ALA A 205 -9.43 3.02 21.61
N GLY A 206 -10.27 3.30 20.58
CA GLY A 206 -11.56 2.59 20.40
C GLY A 206 -12.61 2.93 21.46
N MET A 207 -12.41 3.99 22.22
CA MET A 207 -13.38 4.53 23.17
C MET A 207 -14.39 5.45 22.47
N PRO A 208 -15.55 5.70 23.08
CA PRO A 208 -16.49 6.67 22.54
C PRO A 208 -15.85 8.03 22.32
N ALA A 209 -15.99 8.58 21.11
CA ALA A 209 -15.52 9.89 20.72
C ALA A 209 -16.67 10.68 20.10
N ASN A 210 -16.68 12.00 20.31
CA ASN A 210 -17.74 12.87 19.86
C ASN A 210 -17.38 13.56 18.54
N ASN A 211 -18.40 13.96 17.77
CA ASN A 211 -18.23 14.93 16.71
C ASN A 211 -17.81 16.27 17.31
N VAL A 212 -16.94 17.00 16.62
CA VAL A 212 -16.36 18.25 17.10
C VAL A 212 -16.72 19.37 16.13
N LEU A 213 -17.25 20.47 16.65
CA LEU A 213 -17.46 21.71 15.92
C LEU A 213 -16.45 22.74 16.41
N LEU A 214 -15.55 23.19 15.50
CA LEU A 214 -14.63 24.30 15.73
C LEU A 214 -15.24 25.57 15.16
N TYR A 215 -15.50 26.55 16.00
CA TYR A 215 -16.08 27.84 15.60
C TYR A 215 -15.21 29.01 16.11
N GLY A 216 -15.35 30.17 15.49
CA GLY A 216 -14.61 31.40 15.81
C GLY A 216 -14.14 32.10 14.53
N ASP A 217 -13.44 33.22 14.69
CA ASP A 217 -13.03 34.12 13.61
C ASP A 217 -12.13 33.41 12.58
N ALA A 218 -12.11 33.94 11.36
CA ALA A 218 -11.19 33.49 10.33
C ALA A 218 -9.73 33.71 10.77
N GLY A 219 -8.83 32.79 10.35
CA GLY A 219 -7.40 32.92 10.67
C GLY A 219 -6.99 32.49 12.08
N THR A 220 -7.89 31.97 12.92
CA THR A 220 -7.56 31.51 14.29
C THR A 220 -6.94 30.09 14.35
N GLY A 221 -6.57 29.49 13.21
CA GLY A 221 -5.87 28.22 13.15
C GLY A 221 -6.75 26.96 13.32
N LYS A 222 -8.08 27.05 13.13
CA LYS A 222 -8.99 25.90 13.27
C LYS A 222 -8.64 24.75 12.33
N SER A 223 -8.58 25.04 11.03
CA SER A 223 -8.22 24.02 10.02
C SER A 223 -6.79 23.53 10.19
N SER A 224 -5.86 24.42 10.55
CA SER A 224 -4.47 24.06 10.87
C SER A 224 -4.38 23.11 12.06
N ALA A 225 -5.22 23.28 13.08
CA ALA A 225 -5.25 22.40 14.24
C ALA A 225 -5.71 20.97 13.86
N VAL A 226 -6.73 20.84 13.00
CA VAL A 226 -7.19 19.53 12.51
C VAL A 226 -6.10 18.83 11.70
N LYS A 227 -5.45 19.57 10.78
CA LYS A 227 -4.35 19.02 9.96
C LYS A 227 -3.15 18.62 10.81
N ALA A 228 -2.77 19.44 11.79
CA ALA A 228 -1.69 19.14 12.73
C ALA A 228 -1.98 17.89 13.57
N ILE A 229 -3.22 17.72 14.05
CA ILE A 229 -3.66 16.50 14.74
C ILE A 229 -3.55 15.27 13.82
N ALA A 230 -3.99 15.39 12.57
CA ALA A 230 -3.88 14.31 11.60
C ALA A 230 -2.42 13.90 11.36
N ASN A 231 -1.51 14.86 11.22
CA ASN A 231 -0.08 14.61 11.04
C ASN A 231 0.55 13.96 12.28
N GLU A 232 0.21 14.45 13.48
CA GLU A 232 0.78 13.96 14.75
C GLU A 232 0.37 12.52 15.03
N PHE A 233 -0.91 12.18 14.80
CA PHE A 233 -1.46 10.85 15.11
C PHE A 233 -1.50 9.88 13.93
N ALA A 234 -1.00 10.26 12.75
CA ALA A 234 -0.89 9.35 11.61
C ALA A 234 -0.13 8.04 11.93
N PRO A 235 1.00 8.07 12.69
CA PRO A 235 1.71 6.85 13.09
C PRO A 235 0.90 5.94 14.03
N GLU A 236 -0.10 6.48 14.74
CA GLU A 236 -0.98 5.75 15.63
C GLU A 236 -2.22 5.18 14.92
N GLY A 237 -2.34 5.42 13.61
CA GLY A 237 -3.43 4.87 12.79
C GLY A 237 -4.53 5.86 12.45
N LEU A 238 -4.32 7.16 12.66
CA LEU A 238 -5.26 8.20 12.24
C LEU A 238 -5.12 8.52 10.75
N ARG A 239 -6.25 8.72 10.08
CA ARG A 239 -6.31 9.23 8.71
C ARG A 239 -7.30 10.40 8.64
N LEU A 240 -6.99 11.40 7.83
CA LEU A 240 -7.85 12.55 7.58
C LEU A 240 -8.49 12.43 6.20
N VAL A 241 -9.80 12.63 6.13
CA VAL A 241 -10.55 12.73 4.87
C VAL A 241 -11.17 14.12 4.81
N GLU A 242 -10.67 14.94 3.90
CA GLU A 242 -11.23 16.27 3.64
C GLU A 242 -12.46 16.14 2.73
N VAL A 243 -13.61 16.58 3.22
CA VAL A 243 -14.91 16.53 2.51
C VAL A 243 -15.38 17.95 2.27
N LYS A 244 -15.65 18.30 1.02
CA LYS A 244 -16.21 19.61 0.68
C LYS A 244 -17.71 19.68 1.02
N LYS A 245 -18.22 20.87 1.34
CA LYS A 245 -19.65 21.09 1.66
C LYS A 245 -20.60 20.47 0.61
N ASN A 246 -20.30 20.63 -0.66
CA ASN A 246 -21.11 20.07 -1.75
C ASN A 246 -21.01 18.54 -1.91
N GLN A 247 -20.23 17.87 -1.07
CA GLN A 247 -20.02 16.41 -1.06
C GLN A 247 -20.63 15.74 0.19
N LEU A 248 -21.34 16.48 1.04
CA LEU A 248 -21.92 15.94 2.29
C LEU A 248 -22.86 14.74 2.03
N TYR A 249 -23.57 14.72 0.91
CA TYR A 249 -24.44 13.63 0.51
C TYR A 249 -23.68 12.30 0.28
N GLN A 250 -22.37 12.33 0.13
CA GLN A 250 -21.51 11.14 -0.07
C GLN A 250 -21.00 10.55 1.25
N ILE A 251 -21.18 11.23 2.39
CA ILE A 251 -20.67 10.80 3.69
C ILE A 251 -21.18 9.42 4.10
N PRO A 252 -22.47 9.06 3.95
CA PRO A 252 -22.94 7.73 4.32
C PRO A 252 -22.17 6.61 3.61
N ASP A 253 -22.03 6.69 2.28
CA ASP A 253 -21.31 5.70 1.48
C ASP A 253 -19.80 5.65 1.83
N LEU A 254 -19.22 6.79 2.17
CA LEU A 254 -17.84 6.89 2.64
C LEU A 254 -17.67 6.20 3.99
N MET A 255 -18.57 6.43 4.92
CA MET A 255 -18.53 5.81 6.26
C MET A 255 -18.59 4.27 6.16
N ASP A 256 -19.45 3.73 5.32
CA ASP A 256 -19.56 2.28 5.11
C ASP A 256 -18.25 1.70 4.56
N LYS A 257 -17.62 2.37 3.61
CA LYS A 257 -16.32 1.96 3.05
C LYS A 257 -15.18 2.05 4.09
N LEU A 258 -15.18 3.10 4.91
CA LEU A 258 -14.15 3.34 5.93
C LEU A 258 -14.32 2.45 7.15
N ALA A 259 -15.55 2.08 7.51
CA ALA A 259 -15.86 1.23 8.67
C ALA A 259 -15.22 -0.17 8.57
N ALA A 260 -15.00 -0.67 7.34
CA ALA A 260 -14.33 -1.94 7.11
C ALA A 260 -12.79 -1.87 7.27
N ASN A 261 -12.22 -0.67 7.42
CA ASN A 261 -10.78 -0.47 7.56
C ASN A 261 -10.39 -0.46 9.05
N PRO A 262 -9.26 -1.08 9.45
CA PRO A 262 -8.81 -1.11 10.84
C PRO A 262 -8.34 0.24 11.39
N LEU A 263 -8.05 1.20 10.51
CA LEU A 263 -7.60 2.54 10.87
C LEU A 263 -8.75 3.39 11.42
N LYS A 264 -8.43 4.52 12.04
CA LYS A 264 -9.38 5.52 12.49
C LYS A 264 -9.40 6.73 11.56
N PHE A 265 -10.59 7.24 11.29
CA PHE A 265 -10.78 8.31 10.32
C PHE A 265 -11.43 9.53 10.97
N ILE A 266 -10.92 10.71 10.63
CA ILE A 266 -11.59 11.99 10.84
C ILE A 266 -12.12 12.45 9.49
N LEU A 267 -13.43 12.63 9.37
CA LEU A 267 -14.03 13.34 8.24
C LEU A 267 -14.02 14.83 8.57
N PHE A 268 -13.24 15.58 7.84
CA PHE A 268 -13.07 17.01 8.06
C PHE A 268 -13.81 17.83 6.99
N ILE A 269 -14.75 18.62 7.45
CA ILE A 269 -15.53 19.54 6.60
C ILE A 269 -15.08 20.94 6.96
N ASP A 270 -14.31 21.56 6.06
CA ASP A 270 -13.85 22.94 6.24
C ASP A 270 -14.91 23.93 5.72
N ASP A 271 -14.93 25.13 6.30
CA ASP A 271 -15.85 26.22 5.92
C ASP A 271 -17.33 25.82 5.86
N LEU A 272 -17.81 25.15 6.92
CA LEU A 272 -19.20 24.75 7.02
C LEU A 272 -20.10 25.96 7.33
N SER A 273 -20.48 26.68 6.30
CA SER A 273 -21.45 27.80 6.38
C SER A 273 -22.79 27.36 5.80
N PHE A 274 -23.89 27.68 6.47
CA PHE A 274 -25.24 27.38 6.02
C PHE A 274 -25.96 28.66 5.61
N THR A 275 -26.58 28.63 4.45
CA THR A 275 -27.48 29.69 3.97
C THR A 275 -28.91 29.15 4.03
N ALA A 276 -29.89 30.06 4.09
CA ALA A 276 -31.32 29.72 4.18
C ALA A 276 -31.84 28.84 3.01
N ASN A 277 -31.05 28.70 1.93
CA ASN A 277 -31.38 27.91 0.72
C ASN A 277 -30.56 26.63 0.60
N ASP A 278 -29.88 26.16 1.66
CA ASP A 278 -29.12 24.92 1.62
C ASP A 278 -30.07 23.72 1.82
N ASP A 279 -30.54 23.13 0.71
CA ASP A 279 -31.45 21.96 0.70
C ASP A 279 -30.79 20.62 1.11
N ASN A 280 -29.51 20.62 1.52
CA ASN A 280 -28.73 19.42 1.82
C ASN A 280 -28.99 18.83 3.23
N PHE A 281 -30.08 19.20 3.92
CA PHE A 281 -30.39 18.78 5.28
C PHE A 281 -31.81 18.21 5.46
N ALA A 282 -32.46 17.84 4.38
CA ALA A 282 -33.77 17.16 4.43
C ALA A 282 -33.60 15.63 4.34
#